data_dd79fc2e34540bb6b37830bb85c06880
#
_entry.id   dd79fc2e34540bb6b37830bb85c06880
#
_cell.length_a   1.000
_cell.length_b   1.000
_cell.length_c   1.000
_cell.angle_alpha   90.00
_cell.angle_beta   90.00
_cell.angle_gamma   90.00
#
_symmetry.space_group_name_H-M   'P 1'
#
loop_
_entity.id
_entity.type
_entity.pdbx_description
1 polymer ?
#
loop_
_entity_poly.entity_id
_entity_poly.type
_entity_poly.pdbx_seq_one_letter_code
_entity_poly.pdbx_strand_id
1 'polypeptide(L)'
;MMSVPNPKKTVAFFDVDGTLLKSTIVHCYIWMRSSQMPFFLKHLWIIGFLPKIVYYLILDSISRTRFNEVFYRNYRGLEVVEMKALSMEIFEADIRPKIFSEAVSQIQEHKEQGAAVVLVTGSLDFVVQPIAEYLAVDAVLAPQLREQNGKFTGELTTAPLIGEEKAKAMRNYADQHEISLEESYAYGDSQSDLPMLECVGNPVVVNPSKVLRQKALKSGWEMHEWL
;
A
#
# COMPACT_ATOMS: atom_id res chain seq x y z
N MET A 1 -37.80 -24.87 -8.65
CA MET A 1 -36.96 -24.45 -7.51
C MET A 1 -36.10 -23.28 -8.00
N MET A 2 -36.40 -22.06 -7.61
CA MET A 2 -35.51 -20.91 -7.86
C MET A 2 -34.28 -21.12 -6.97
N SER A 3 -33.09 -21.28 -7.56
CA SER A 3 -31.85 -21.27 -6.82
C SER A 3 -31.71 -19.93 -6.13
N VAL A 4 -31.71 -19.93 -4.79
CA VAL A 4 -31.30 -18.74 -4.03
C VAL A 4 -29.89 -18.41 -4.48
N PRO A 5 -29.64 -17.21 -5.01
CA PRO A 5 -28.27 -16.85 -5.42
C PRO A 5 -27.37 -16.95 -4.18
N ASN A 6 -26.25 -17.65 -4.33
CA ASN A 6 -25.22 -17.72 -3.29
C ASN A 6 -24.85 -16.28 -2.92
N PRO A 7 -24.86 -15.86 -1.64
CA PRO A 7 -24.49 -14.50 -1.30
C PRO A 7 -23.07 -14.24 -1.83
N LYS A 8 -22.93 -13.16 -2.60
CA LYS A 8 -21.61 -12.73 -3.09
C LYS A 8 -20.70 -12.49 -1.90
N LYS A 9 -19.46 -12.90 -2.00
CA LYS A 9 -18.45 -12.68 -0.96
C LYS A 9 -18.21 -11.19 -0.77
N THR A 10 -17.96 -10.76 0.46
CA THR A 10 -17.56 -9.38 0.80
C THR A 10 -16.06 -9.32 1.01
N VAL A 11 -15.47 -8.16 0.74
CA VAL A 11 -14.03 -7.89 0.94
C VAL A 11 -13.84 -6.56 1.64
N ALA A 12 -12.86 -6.51 2.56
CA ALA A 12 -12.32 -5.29 3.09
C ALA A 12 -10.97 -4.98 2.43
N PHE A 13 -10.93 -3.94 1.61
CA PHE A 13 -9.73 -3.45 0.93
C PHE A 13 -9.05 -2.39 1.78
N PHE A 14 -7.76 -2.54 2.03
CA PHE A 14 -6.98 -1.59 2.82
C PHE A 14 -5.83 -1.01 2.01
N ASP A 15 -5.73 0.33 1.95
CA ASP A 15 -4.46 0.96 1.64
C ASP A 15 -3.45 0.69 2.77
N VAL A 16 -2.17 0.84 2.50
CA VAL A 16 -1.10 0.52 3.45
C VAL A 16 -0.47 1.78 4.03
N ASP A 17 0.12 2.63 3.17
CA ASP A 17 0.94 3.77 3.60
C ASP A 17 0.08 4.97 4.02
N GLY A 18 -0.01 5.25 5.32
CA GLY A 18 -0.88 6.28 5.90
C GLY A 18 -2.18 5.72 6.47
N THR A 19 -2.61 4.54 5.99
CA THR A 19 -3.84 3.86 6.41
C THR A 19 -3.57 2.79 7.47
N LEU A 20 -2.76 1.77 7.16
CA LEU A 20 -2.41 0.72 8.13
C LEU A 20 -1.27 1.13 9.06
N LEU A 21 -0.37 1.98 8.57
CA LEU A 21 0.85 2.36 9.29
C LEU A 21 1.40 3.72 8.84
N LYS A 22 2.18 4.36 9.71
CA LYS A 22 2.90 5.61 9.41
C LYS A 22 4.26 5.31 8.77
N SER A 23 4.28 4.99 7.47
CA SER A 23 5.52 4.84 6.71
C SER A 23 5.38 5.39 5.29
N THR A 24 6.48 5.39 4.55
CA THR A 24 6.50 5.76 3.13
C THR A 24 7.48 4.89 2.36
N ILE A 25 7.26 4.74 1.05
CA ILE A 25 8.16 3.99 0.16
C ILE A 25 9.59 4.54 0.19
N VAL A 26 9.75 5.85 0.39
CA VAL A 26 11.07 6.51 0.49
C VAL A 26 11.78 6.06 1.76
N HIS A 27 11.06 6.02 2.89
CA HIS A 27 11.63 5.57 4.16
C HIS A 27 12.11 4.12 4.09
N CYS A 28 11.27 3.21 3.58
CA CYS A 28 11.63 1.81 3.40
C CYS A 28 12.88 1.63 2.53
N TYR A 29 12.94 2.34 1.39
CA TYR A 29 14.11 2.30 0.52
C TYR A 29 15.38 2.79 1.19
N ILE A 30 15.33 3.96 1.88
CA ILE A 30 16.49 4.52 2.58
C ILE A 30 16.96 3.56 3.65
N TRP A 31 16.05 2.97 4.43
CA TRP A 31 16.40 2.00 5.46
C TRP A 31 17.10 0.77 4.86
N MET A 32 16.50 0.11 3.87
CA MET A 32 17.07 -1.07 3.21
C MET A 32 18.45 -0.78 2.59
N ARG A 33 18.65 0.41 1.99
CA ARG A 33 19.92 0.78 1.36
C ARG A 33 21.01 1.17 2.34
N SER A 34 20.64 1.63 3.53
CA SER A 34 21.58 2.17 4.51
C SER A 34 21.83 1.27 5.72
N SER A 35 20.98 0.27 5.97
CA SER A 35 21.07 -0.61 7.14
C SER A 35 22.38 -1.41 7.19
N GLN A 36 22.88 -1.84 6.03
CA GLN A 36 24.12 -2.62 5.90
C GLN A 36 25.40 -1.74 5.83
N MET A 37 25.24 -0.41 5.85
CA MET A 37 26.39 0.50 5.72
C MET A 37 27.02 0.78 7.10
N PRO A 38 28.36 0.89 7.18
CA PRO A 38 29.04 1.43 8.36
C PRO A 38 28.50 2.82 8.71
N PHE A 39 28.42 3.14 10.01
CA PHE A 39 27.80 4.37 10.53
C PHE A 39 28.20 5.64 9.75
N PHE A 40 29.49 5.87 9.53
CA PHE A 40 29.95 7.05 8.81
C PHE A 40 29.49 7.09 7.33
N LEU A 41 29.61 5.96 6.62
CA LEU A 41 29.19 5.87 5.21
C LEU A 41 27.68 6.01 5.06
N LYS A 42 26.89 5.49 6.01
CA LYS A 42 25.44 5.65 6.07
C LYS A 42 25.04 7.13 6.07
N HIS A 43 25.65 7.94 6.96
CA HIS A 43 25.33 9.36 7.06
C HIS A 43 25.76 10.13 5.81
N LEU A 44 26.94 9.85 5.29
CA LEU A 44 27.42 10.48 4.04
C LEU A 44 26.51 10.14 2.86
N TRP A 45 26.06 8.88 2.75
CA TRP A 45 25.15 8.44 1.69
C TRP A 45 23.78 9.12 1.83
N ILE A 46 23.20 9.20 3.06
CA ILE A 46 21.92 9.89 3.31
C ILE A 46 22.02 11.36 2.92
N ILE A 47 23.09 12.06 3.33
CA ILE A 47 23.31 13.48 2.96
C ILE A 47 23.36 13.63 1.43
N GLY A 48 24.10 12.75 0.74
CA GLY A 48 24.14 12.73 -0.72
C GLY A 48 22.82 12.41 -1.41
N PHE A 49 21.89 11.72 -0.69
CA PHE A 49 20.58 11.39 -1.19
C PHE A 49 19.54 12.51 -0.98
N LEU A 50 19.79 13.49 -0.07
CA LEU A 50 18.86 14.58 0.24
C LEU A 50 18.38 15.36 -1.01
N PRO A 51 19.23 15.73 -1.98
CA PRO A 51 18.77 16.43 -3.19
C PRO A 51 17.74 15.60 -3.98
N LYS A 52 17.89 14.26 -4.01
CA LYS A 52 16.90 13.37 -4.63
C LYS A 52 15.59 13.37 -3.87
N ILE A 53 15.64 13.41 -2.53
CA ILE A 53 14.40 13.49 -1.71
C ILE A 53 13.64 14.76 -2.05
N VAL A 54 14.30 15.91 -2.13
CA VAL A 54 13.67 17.18 -2.54
C VAL A 54 13.06 17.05 -3.94
N TYR A 55 13.78 16.49 -4.89
CA TYR A 55 13.26 16.22 -6.24
C TYR A 55 12.02 15.32 -6.20
N TYR A 56 12.01 14.26 -5.39
CA TYR A 56 10.86 13.36 -5.24
C TYR A 56 9.65 14.04 -4.60
N LEU A 57 9.84 14.91 -3.61
CA LEU A 57 8.75 15.69 -3.01
C LEU A 57 8.10 16.62 -4.04
N ILE A 58 8.92 17.28 -4.88
CA ILE A 58 8.40 18.13 -5.97
C ILE A 58 7.64 17.26 -6.98
N LEU A 59 8.21 16.11 -7.37
CA LEU A 59 7.58 15.22 -8.34
C LEU A 59 6.27 14.63 -7.82
N ASP A 60 6.21 14.24 -6.54
CA ASP A 60 5.00 13.74 -5.88
C ASP A 60 3.89 14.80 -5.83
N SER A 61 4.26 16.07 -5.58
CA SER A 61 3.31 17.19 -5.58
C SER A 61 2.69 17.48 -6.96
N ILE A 62 3.40 17.10 -8.05
CA ILE A 62 2.92 17.26 -9.43
C ILE A 62 2.16 16.00 -9.89
N SER A 63 2.73 14.82 -9.66
CA SER A 63 2.16 13.54 -10.09
C SER A 63 2.74 12.39 -9.28
N ARG A 64 1.91 11.82 -8.39
CA ARG A 64 2.27 10.66 -7.58
C ARG A 64 2.63 9.43 -8.43
N THR A 65 1.97 9.26 -9.57
CA THR A 65 2.27 8.19 -10.52
C THR A 65 3.68 8.32 -11.09
N ARG A 66 4.04 9.52 -11.58
CA ARG A 66 5.41 9.78 -12.07
C ARG A 66 6.47 9.68 -10.99
N PHE A 67 6.13 10.13 -9.78
CA PHE A 67 7.03 9.96 -8.63
C PHE A 67 7.35 8.48 -8.43
N ASN A 68 6.37 7.59 -8.36
CA ASN A 68 6.60 6.16 -8.16
C ASN A 68 7.42 5.54 -9.29
N GLU A 69 7.10 5.82 -10.55
CA GLU A 69 7.85 5.32 -11.70
C GLU A 69 9.34 5.73 -11.66
N VAL A 70 9.60 7.00 -11.33
CA VAL A 70 10.98 7.53 -11.23
C VAL A 70 11.69 7.01 -9.99
N PHE A 71 10.98 6.95 -8.86
CA PHE A 71 11.51 6.48 -7.59
C PHE A 71 11.96 5.02 -7.67
N TYR A 72 11.16 4.15 -8.27
CA TYR A 72 11.47 2.72 -8.36
C TYR A 72 12.67 2.40 -9.24
N ARG A 73 13.13 3.32 -10.10
CA ARG A 73 14.41 3.20 -10.83
C ARG A 73 15.62 3.11 -9.89
N ASN A 74 15.50 3.57 -8.63
CA ASN A 74 16.58 3.42 -7.64
C ASN A 74 16.87 1.94 -7.29
N TYR A 75 15.95 1.02 -7.55
CA TYR A 75 16.16 -0.41 -7.34
C TYR A 75 16.96 -1.07 -8.45
N ARG A 76 17.25 -0.36 -9.56
CA ARG A 76 18.01 -0.92 -10.68
C ARG A 76 19.36 -1.49 -10.24
N GLY A 77 19.61 -2.76 -10.59
CA GLY A 77 20.84 -3.47 -10.32
C GLY A 77 20.96 -4.04 -8.91
N LEU A 78 19.97 -3.82 -8.04
CA LEU A 78 19.95 -4.43 -6.71
C LEU A 78 19.56 -5.91 -6.82
N GLU A 79 20.18 -6.74 -5.99
CA GLU A 79 19.91 -8.18 -5.92
C GLU A 79 18.53 -8.44 -5.34
N VAL A 80 17.71 -9.23 -6.04
CA VAL A 80 16.33 -9.52 -5.62
C VAL A 80 16.29 -10.21 -4.26
N VAL A 81 17.12 -11.23 -4.07
CA VAL A 81 17.16 -12.02 -2.83
C VAL A 81 17.56 -11.14 -1.63
N GLU A 82 18.55 -10.27 -1.82
CA GLU A 82 18.99 -9.32 -0.78
C GLU A 82 17.85 -8.35 -0.41
N MET A 83 17.19 -7.75 -1.40
CA MET A 83 16.11 -6.79 -1.13
C MET A 83 14.90 -7.44 -0.45
N LYS A 84 14.54 -8.67 -0.82
CA LYS A 84 13.49 -9.44 -0.14
C LYS A 84 13.87 -9.79 1.31
N ALA A 85 15.13 -10.14 1.56
CA ALA A 85 15.61 -10.38 2.93
C ALA A 85 15.58 -9.08 3.76
N LEU A 86 16.06 -7.95 3.21
CA LEU A 86 16.03 -6.66 3.88
C LEU A 86 14.60 -6.15 4.14
N SER A 87 13.61 -6.55 3.33
CA SER A 87 12.21 -6.19 3.60
C SER A 87 11.66 -6.89 4.84
N MET A 88 12.08 -8.12 5.12
CA MET A 88 11.75 -8.81 6.37
C MET A 88 12.44 -8.16 7.58
N GLU A 89 13.73 -7.79 7.42
CA GLU A 89 14.46 -7.12 8.49
C GLU A 89 13.85 -5.75 8.87
N ILE A 90 13.53 -4.91 7.87
CA ILE A 90 12.88 -3.62 8.14
C ILE A 90 11.50 -3.81 8.76
N PHE A 91 10.76 -4.83 8.31
CA PHE A 91 9.45 -5.12 8.88
C PHE A 91 9.55 -5.33 10.39
N GLU A 92 10.40 -6.23 10.87
CA GLU A 92 10.55 -6.50 12.30
C GLU A 92 11.15 -5.31 13.07
N ALA A 93 12.16 -4.65 12.49
CA ALA A 93 12.92 -3.61 13.19
C ALA A 93 12.20 -2.25 13.26
N ASP A 94 11.35 -1.93 12.27
CA ASP A 94 10.85 -0.57 12.11
C ASP A 94 9.37 -0.47 11.70
N ILE A 95 8.84 -1.36 10.84
CA ILE A 95 7.48 -1.24 10.31
C ILE A 95 6.44 -1.78 11.30
N ARG A 96 6.65 -2.99 11.82
CA ARG A 96 5.71 -3.66 12.71
C ARG A 96 5.29 -2.82 13.93
N PRO A 97 6.20 -2.11 14.63
CA PRO A 97 5.81 -1.23 15.73
C PRO A 97 4.98 -0.01 15.33
N LYS A 98 4.94 0.32 14.03
CA LYS A 98 4.20 1.47 13.48
C LYS A 98 2.84 1.11 12.89
N ILE A 99 2.48 -0.18 12.89
CA ILE A 99 1.15 -0.62 12.49
C ILE A 99 0.17 -0.17 13.58
N PHE A 100 -0.89 0.51 13.16
CA PHE A 100 -1.93 0.94 14.10
C PHE A 100 -2.64 -0.26 14.71
N SER A 101 -2.80 -0.26 16.04
CA SER A 101 -3.52 -1.32 16.76
C SER A 101 -4.98 -1.42 16.33
N GLU A 102 -5.58 -0.28 16.00
CA GLU A 102 -6.95 -0.16 15.49
C GLU A 102 -7.09 -0.82 14.11
N ALA A 103 -6.06 -0.68 13.25
CA ALA A 103 -6.04 -1.37 11.95
C ALA A 103 -6.03 -2.90 12.13
N VAL A 104 -5.23 -3.41 13.07
CA VAL A 104 -5.20 -4.84 13.39
C VAL A 104 -6.56 -5.32 13.87
N SER A 105 -7.20 -4.56 14.77
CA SER A 105 -8.53 -4.88 15.31
C SER A 105 -9.60 -4.86 14.22
N GLN A 106 -9.57 -3.86 13.33
CA GLN A 106 -10.53 -3.74 12.24
C GLN A 106 -10.39 -4.88 11.21
N ILE A 107 -9.16 -5.27 10.89
CA ILE A 107 -8.88 -6.43 10.03
C ILE A 107 -9.42 -7.72 10.66
N GLN A 108 -9.21 -7.90 11.97
CA GLN A 108 -9.71 -9.07 12.69
C GLN A 108 -11.25 -9.12 12.69
N GLU A 109 -11.90 -7.98 12.90
CA GLU A 109 -13.36 -7.87 12.87
C GLU A 109 -13.92 -8.29 11.50
N HIS A 110 -13.35 -7.81 10.39
CA HIS A 110 -13.77 -8.23 9.05
C HIS A 110 -13.61 -9.73 8.83
N LYS A 111 -12.53 -10.33 9.31
CA LYS A 111 -12.32 -11.78 9.22
C LYS A 111 -13.34 -12.57 10.02
N GLU A 112 -13.68 -12.11 11.23
CA GLU A 112 -14.70 -12.73 12.08
C GLU A 112 -16.10 -12.67 11.45
N GLN A 113 -16.36 -11.62 10.66
CA GLN A 113 -17.59 -11.48 9.86
C GLN A 113 -17.55 -12.30 8.56
N GLY A 114 -16.45 -13.01 8.28
CA GLY A 114 -16.29 -13.85 7.09
C GLY A 114 -15.93 -13.09 5.81
N ALA A 115 -15.56 -11.82 5.91
CA ALA A 115 -15.05 -11.04 4.78
C ALA A 115 -13.59 -11.38 4.52
N ALA A 116 -13.20 -11.42 3.24
CA ALA A 116 -11.79 -11.47 2.88
C ALA A 116 -11.13 -10.11 3.12
N VAL A 117 -9.82 -10.11 3.40
CA VAL A 117 -9.04 -8.90 3.60
C VAL A 117 -7.96 -8.79 2.51
N VAL A 118 -7.93 -7.67 1.81
CA VAL A 118 -7.03 -7.44 0.68
C VAL A 118 -6.29 -6.13 0.85
N LEU A 119 -4.96 -6.15 0.75
CA LEU A 119 -4.15 -4.93 0.72
C LEU A 119 -4.09 -4.37 -0.71
N VAL A 120 -4.26 -3.05 -0.87
CA VAL A 120 -4.21 -2.35 -2.16
C VAL A 120 -3.26 -1.16 -2.04
N THR A 121 -2.06 -1.27 -2.55
CA THR A 121 -1.00 -0.29 -2.26
C THR A 121 -0.17 0.10 -3.48
N GLY A 122 0.36 1.32 -3.46
CA GLY A 122 1.40 1.78 -4.38
C GLY A 122 2.81 1.30 -4.02
N SER A 123 3.00 0.73 -2.83
CA SER A 123 4.26 0.14 -2.39
C SER A 123 4.54 -1.19 -3.10
N LEU A 124 5.83 -1.54 -3.28
CA LEU A 124 6.23 -2.78 -3.97
C LEU A 124 5.78 -4.04 -3.21
N ASP A 125 5.37 -5.05 -3.96
CA ASP A 125 4.88 -6.32 -3.44
C ASP A 125 5.80 -6.94 -2.38
N PHE A 126 7.09 -7.07 -2.64
CA PHE A 126 8.04 -7.68 -1.71
C PHE A 126 8.25 -6.85 -0.42
N VAL A 127 7.96 -5.54 -0.45
CA VAL A 127 8.03 -4.67 0.75
C VAL A 127 6.79 -4.87 1.62
N VAL A 128 5.65 -5.11 1.00
CA VAL A 128 4.36 -5.27 1.71
C VAL A 128 4.12 -6.72 2.14
N GLN A 129 4.77 -7.68 1.50
CA GLN A 129 4.60 -9.10 1.79
C GLN A 129 4.75 -9.46 3.29
N PRO A 130 5.77 -8.97 4.03
CA PRO A 130 5.88 -9.24 5.46
C PRO A 130 4.71 -8.67 6.29
N ILE A 131 4.16 -7.53 5.89
CA ILE A 131 2.97 -6.93 6.50
C ILE A 131 1.75 -7.83 6.27
N ALA A 132 1.58 -8.30 5.04
CA ALA A 132 0.50 -9.19 4.65
C ALA A 132 0.52 -10.53 5.41
N GLU A 133 1.71 -11.09 5.59
CA GLU A 133 1.92 -12.32 6.36
C GLU A 133 1.61 -12.12 7.85
N TYR A 134 2.10 -11.02 8.43
CA TYR A 134 1.83 -10.68 9.83
C TYR A 134 0.34 -10.46 10.11
N LEU A 135 -0.35 -9.76 9.22
CA LEU A 135 -1.79 -9.51 9.33
C LEU A 135 -2.64 -10.69 8.81
N ALA A 136 -2.01 -11.72 8.24
CA ALA A 136 -2.63 -12.90 7.65
C ALA A 136 -3.77 -12.52 6.68
N VAL A 137 -3.53 -11.55 5.77
CA VAL A 137 -4.50 -11.11 4.78
C VAL A 137 -4.61 -12.11 3.62
N ASP A 138 -5.72 -12.09 2.90
CA ASP A 138 -6.03 -13.08 1.85
C ASP A 138 -5.31 -12.79 0.52
N ALA A 139 -5.05 -11.50 0.23
CA ALA A 139 -4.33 -11.09 -0.99
C ALA A 139 -3.66 -9.73 -0.86
N VAL A 140 -2.71 -9.47 -1.77
CA VAL A 140 -2.02 -8.18 -1.93
C VAL A 140 -2.10 -7.75 -3.39
N LEU A 141 -2.66 -6.58 -3.62
CA LEU A 141 -2.64 -5.88 -4.90
C LEU A 141 -1.57 -4.79 -4.83
N ALA A 142 -0.42 -5.05 -5.42
CA ALA A 142 0.76 -4.19 -5.34
C ALA A 142 1.55 -4.22 -6.67
N PRO A 143 2.26 -3.14 -7.02
CA PRO A 143 3.13 -3.14 -8.18
C PRO A 143 4.35 -4.03 -7.96
N GLN A 144 4.85 -4.63 -9.05
CA GLN A 144 6.02 -5.49 -9.05
C GLN A 144 7.13 -4.90 -9.91
N LEU A 145 8.36 -5.03 -9.44
CA LEU A 145 9.54 -4.71 -10.24
C LEU A 145 9.89 -5.88 -11.17
N ARG A 146 10.26 -5.53 -12.41
CA ARG A 146 10.81 -6.51 -13.36
C ARG A 146 12.14 -7.03 -12.84
N GLU A 147 12.28 -8.35 -12.82
CA GLU A 147 13.50 -9.05 -12.47
C GLU A 147 14.21 -9.54 -13.73
N GLN A 148 15.53 -9.42 -13.76
CA GLN A 148 16.40 -9.96 -14.82
C GLN A 148 17.74 -10.38 -14.22
N ASN A 149 18.15 -11.63 -14.47
CA ASN A 149 19.42 -12.21 -13.98
C ASN A 149 19.62 -12.04 -12.45
N GLY A 150 18.54 -12.26 -11.67
CA GLY A 150 18.57 -12.11 -10.20
C GLY A 150 18.57 -10.69 -9.66
N LYS A 151 18.47 -9.68 -10.54
CA LYS A 151 18.49 -8.25 -10.17
C LYS A 151 17.21 -7.55 -10.61
N PHE A 152 16.81 -6.53 -9.88
CA PHE A 152 15.77 -5.62 -10.32
C PHE A 152 16.25 -4.74 -11.47
N THR A 153 15.40 -4.55 -12.50
CA THR A 153 15.69 -3.62 -13.62
C THR A 153 15.38 -2.17 -13.26
N GLY A 154 14.61 -1.94 -12.19
CA GLY A 154 14.08 -0.64 -11.81
C GLY A 154 12.84 -0.23 -12.62
N GLU A 155 12.29 -1.14 -13.40
CA GLU A 155 11.06 -0.95 -14.18
C GLU A 155 9.93 -1.76 -13.55
N LEU A 156 8.73 -1.19 -13.50
CA LEU A 156 7.54 -1.89 -13.06
C LEU A 156 7.04 -2.84 -14.16
N THR A 157 6.44 -3.96 -13.76
CA THR A 157 5.75 -4.90 -14.68
C THR A 157 4.34 -4.45 -15.02
N THR A 158 3.77 -3.58 -14.16
CA THR A 158 2.41 -3.00 -14.28
C THR A 158 2.47 -1.51 -14.01
N ALA A 159 1.38 -0.79 -14.24
CA ALA A 159 1.26 0.60 -13.80
C ALA A 159 1.34 0.70 -12.26
N PRO A 160 1.86 1.80 -11.70
CA PRO A 160 1.79 2.05 -10.26
C PRO A 160 0.33 2.05 -9.78
N LEU A 161 0.03 1.32 -8.70
CA LEU A 161 -1.32 1.26 -8.13
C LEU A 161 -1.64 2.53 -7.33
N ILE A 162 -2.02 3.59 -8.05
CA ILE A 162 -2.34 4.90 -7.50
C ILE A 162 -3.61 5.41 -8.18
N GLY A 163 -4.49 6.05 -7.41
CA GLY A 163 -5.71 6.62 -7.96
C GLY A 163 -6.58 5.58 -8.66
N GLU A 164 -6.94 5.84 -9.91
CA GLU A 164 -7.82 4.96 -10.70
C GLU A 164 -7.23 3.54 -10.90
N GLU A 165 -5.90 3.38 -10.92
CA GLU A 165 -5.30 2.05 -11.05
C GLU A 165 -5.55 1.17 -9.79
N LYS A 166 -5.68 1.76 -8.59
CA LYS A 166 -6.15 1.03 -7.40
C LYS A 166 -7.58 0.53 -7.60
N ALA A 167 -8.49 1.42 -7.98
CA ALA A 167 -9.90 1.08 -8.22
C ALA A 167 -10.06 0.02 -9.30
N LYS A 168 -9.27 0.10 -10.38
CA LYS A 168 -9.25 -0.88 -11.46
C LYS A 168 -8.75 -2.25 -10.98
N ALA A 169 -7.70 -2.28 -10.17
CA ALA A 169 -7.19 -3.52 -9.58
C ALA A 169 -8.24 -4.18 -8.66
N MET A 170 -8.96 -3.37 -7.85
CA MET A 170 -10.04 -3.87 -6.99
C MET A 170 -11.21 -4.42 -7.80
N ARG A 171 -11.65 -3.72 -8.87
CA ARG A 171 -12.71 -4.22 -9.77
C ARG A 171 -12.32 -5.54 -10.43
N ASN A 172 -11.10 -5.63 -10.95
CA ASN A 172 -10.59 -6.87 -11.55
C ASN A 172 -10.54 -8.02 -10.53
N TYR A 173 -10.11 -7.75 -9.31
CA TYR A 173 -10.09 -8.74 -8.23
C TYR A 173 -11.52 -9.18 -7.87
N ALA A 174 -12.43 -8.24 -7.74
CA ALA A 174 -13.83 -8.51 -7.44
C ALA A 174 -14.51 -9.37 -8.50
N ASP A 175 -14.28 -9.06 -9.79
CA ASP A 175 -14.81 -9.83 -10.92
C ASP A 175 -14.26 -11.27 -10.95
N GLN A 176 -12.96 -11.45 -10.67
CA GLN A 176 -12.32 -12.78 -10.64
C GLN A 176 -12.79 -13.67 -9.49
N HIS A 177 -13.21 -13.07 -8.38
CA HIS A 177 -13.59 -13.80 -7.16
C HIS A 177 -15.09 -13.75 -6.85
N GLU A 178 -15.93 -13.23 -7.77
CA GLU A 178 -17.38 -13.09 -7.62
C GLU A 178 -17.79 -12.29 -6.37
N ILE A 179 -17.08 -11.16 -6.13
CA ILE A 179 -17.24 -10.28 -4.97
C ILE A 179 -18.25 -9.17 -5.29
N SER A 180 -19.05 -8.79 -4.29
CA SER A 180 -19.91 -7.60 -4.34
C SER A 180 -19.16 -6.39 -3.83
N LEU A 181 -18.76 -5.46 -4.71
CA LEU A 181 -18.14 -4.21 -4.28
C LEU A 181 -19.13 -3.32 -3.51
N GLU A 182 -20.44 -3.41 -3.80
CA GLU A 182 -21.48 -2.67 -3.08
C GLU A 182 -21.59 -3.08 -1.60
N GLU A 183 -21.30 -4.35 -1.29
CA GLU A 183 -21.30 -4.88 0.08
C GLU A 183 -19.91 -4.82 0.73
N SER A 184 -18.88 -4.43 -0.03
CA SER A 184 -17.48 -4.41 0.40
C SER A 184 -17.07 -3.09 1.02
N TYR A 185 -15.94 -3.10 1.71
CA TYR A 185 -15.33 -1.98 2.40
C TYR A 185 -14.04 -1.55 1.72
N ALA A 186 -13.69 -0.26 1.81
CA ALA A 186 -12.37 0.24 1.43
C ALA A 186 -11.89 1.28 2.45
N TYR A 187 -10.63 1.16 2.85
CA TYR A 187 -9.97 2.00 3.84
C TYR A 187 -8.83 2.79 3.18
N GLY A 188 -8.80 4.12 3.35
CA GLY A 188 -7.79 4.99 2.76
C GLY A 188 -7.63 6.31 3.50
N ASP A 189 -6.47 6.97 3.37
CA ASP A 189 -6.11 8.20 4.08
C ASP A 189 -5.97 9.43 3.16
N SER A 190 -5.72 9.22 1.89
CA SER A 190 -5.25 10.25 0.97
C SER A 190 -6.17 10.47 -0.25
N GLN A 191 -5.97 11.60 -0.93
CA GLN A 191 -6.71 11.89 -2.17
C GLN A 191 -6.45 10.83 -3.26
N SER A 192 -5.29 10.17 -3.24
CA SER A 192 -5.00 9.09 -4.19
C SER A 192 -5.86 7.84 -3.99
N ASP A 193 -6.53 7.71 -2.84
CA ASP A 193 -7.41 6.59 -2.53
C ASP A 193 -8.87 6.86 -2.90
N LEU A 194 -9.18 8.11 -3.28
CA LEU A 194 -10.54 8.51 -3.61
C LEU A 194 -11.22 7.57 -4.63
N PRO A 195 -10.59 7.17 -5.76
CA PRO A 195 -11.23 6.25 -6.71
C PRO A 195 -11.52 4.86 -6.11
N MET A 196 -10.65 4.32 -5.24
CA MET A 196 -10.90 3.04 -4.58
C MET A 196 -12.03 3.14 -3.54
N LEU A 197 -12.11 4.24 -2.80
CA LEU A 197 -13.18 4.51 -1.84
C LEU A 197 -14.54 4.68 -2.55
N GLU A 198 -14.55 5.33 -3.71
CA GLU A 198 -15.78 5.53 -4.50
C GLU A 198 -16.28 4.27 -5.22
N CYS A 199 -15.48 3.19 -5.32
CA CYS A 199 -15.93 1.98 -5.99
C CYS A 199 -16.57 0.93 -5.05
N VAL A 200 -16.69 1.20 -3.76
CA VAL A 200 -17.33 0.30 -2.78
C VAL A 200 -18.56 0.95 -2.13
N GLY A 201 -19.43 0.11 -1.58
CA GLY A 201 -20.60 0.62 -0.86
C GLY A 201 -20.30 1.13 0.55
N ASN A 202 -19.20 0.69 1.17
CA ASN A 202 -18.81 1.09 2.53
C ASN A 202 -17.41 1.70 2.57
N PRO A 203 -17.24 2.95 2.08
CA PRO A 203 -15.97 3.67 2.16
C PRO A 203 -15.71 4.17 3.59
N VAL A 204 -14.49 3.93 4.07
CA VAL A 204 -14.02 4.38 5.39
C VAL A 204 -12.72 5.17 5.21
N VAL A 205 -12.67 6.38 5.73
CA VAL A 205 -11.45 7.19 5.67
C VAL A 205 -10.74 7.18 7.02
N VAL A 206 -9.43 6.93 6.98
CA VAL A 206 -8.59 6.80 8.16
C VAL A 206 -7.55 7.92 8.14
N ASN A 207 -7.41 8.66 9.25
CA ASN A 207 -6.45 9.76 9.38
C ASN A 207 -6.42 10.69 8.15
N PRO A 208 -7.58 11.11 7.61
CA PRO A 208 -7.68 11.65 6.27
C PRO A 208 -6.93 12.97 6.09
N SER A 209 -6.32 13.12 4.91
CA SER A 209 -5.84 14.42 4.42
C SER A 209 -6.99 15.44 4.39
N LYS A 210 -6.67 16.75 4.43
CA LYS A 210 -7.70 17.81 4.45
C LYS A 210 -8.71 17.69 3.30
N VAL A 211 -8.24 17.32 2.11
CA VAL A 211 -9.07 17.18 0.90
C VAL A 211 -10.01 15.99 1.04
N LEU A 212 -9.47 14.84 1.46
CA LEU A 212 -10.27 13.62 1.63
C LEU A 212 -11.28 13.78 2.79
N ARG A 213 -10.90 14.45 3.89
CA ARG A 213 -11.81 14.77 4.99
C ARG A 213 -13.02 15.60 4.52
N GLN A 214 -12.79 16.63 3.70
CA GLN A 214 -13.89 17.44 3.16
C GLN A 214 -14.82 16.63 2.24
N LYS A 215 -14.28 15.73 1.45
CA LYS A 215 -15.06 14.83 0.61
C LYS A 215 -15.88 13.85 1.45
N ALA A 216 -15.27 13.21 2.46
CA ALA A 216 -15.94 12.29 3.36
C ALA A 216 -17.12 12.94 4.09
N LEU A 217 -16.92 14.15 4.64
CA LEU A 217 -18.00 14.94 5.28
C LEU A 217 -19.17 15.22 4.32
N LYS A 218 -18.87 15.60 3.07
CA LYS A 218 -19.91 15.88 2.07
C LYS A 218 -20.67 14.64 1.62
N SER A 219 -19.99 13.49 1.61
CA SER A 219 -20.55 12.21 1.15
C SER A 219 -21.15 11.37 2.28
N GLY A 220 -21.02 11.79 3.54
CA GLY A 220 -21.47 11.03 4.70
C GLY A 220 -20.68 9.75 4.95
N TRP A 221 -19.40 9.72 4.52
CA TRP A 221 -18.52 8.58 4.72
C TRP A 221 -18.07 8.45 6.16
N GLU A 222 -17.84 7.22 6.61
CA GLU A 222 -17.28 6.91 7.91
C GLU A 222 -15.83 7.41 8.01
N MET A 223 -15.46 7.97 9.20
CA MET A 223 -14.12 8.52 9.43
C MET A 223 -13.56 8.03 10.75
N HIS A 224 -12.31 7.57 10.73
CA HIS A 224 -11.55 7.15 11.90
C HIS A 224 -10.27 7.96 12.08
N GLU A 225 -9.89 8.18 13.33
CA GLU A 225 -8.56 8.69 13.72
C GLU A 225 -7.87 7.56 14.50
N TRP A 226 -6.90 6.91 13.87
CA TRP A 226 -6.08 5.88 14.48
C TRP A 226 -4.80 6.49 15.04
N LEU A 227 -4.32 6.02 16.21
CA LEU A 227 -3.25 6.64 17.00
C LEU A 227 -2.00 5.78 17.07
#